data_afff5819c649c915e229b1a9f659b7d2
#
_entry.id   afff5819c649c915e229b1a9f659b7d2
#
_cell.length_a   1.000
_cell.length_b   1.000
_cell.length_c   1.000
_cell.angle_alpha   90.00
_cell.angle_beta   90.00
_cell.angle_gamma   90.00
#
_symmetry.space_group_name_H-M   'P 1'
#
loop_
_entity.id
_entity.type
_entity.pdbx_description
1 polymer ?
#
loop_
_entity_poly.entity_id
_entity_poly.type
_entity_poly.pdbx_seq_one_letter_code
_entity_poly.pdbx_strand_id
1 'polypeptide(L)'
;MLHLYHANRLEDLAERLARDLERPVGPVLAPQIVAVSSGAVGQWLTLELARRHGISANVQWLLPARLLWRVFRDVLSDVPKANAFSAEVLAWRVLAVL
;
A
#
# COMPACT_ATOMS: atom_id res chain seq x y z
N MET A 1 -1.58 -17.00 7.71
CA MET A 1 -1.86 -16.67 9.14
C MET A 1 -1.81 -15.17 9.32
N LEU A 2 -2.72 -14.59 10.09
CA LEU A 2 -2.73 -13.17 10.43
C LEU A 2 -1.85 -12.94 11.67
N HIS A 3 -0.91 -12.00 11.56
CA HIS A 3 -0.11 -11.52 12.69
C HIS A 3 -0.51 -10.08 13.01
N LEU A 4 -0.79 -9.79 14.27
CA LEU A 4 -1.19 -8.48 14.73
C LEU A 4 -0.15 -7.93 15.70
N TYR A 5 0.36 -6.74 15.40
CA TYR A 5 1.35 -6.03 16.21
C TYR A 5 0.80 -4.69 16.67
N HIS A 6 0.98 -4.38 17.94
CA HIS A 6 0.60 -3.11 18.54
C HIS A 6 1.82 -2.41 19.10
N ALA A 7 1.87 -1.11 18.94
CA ALA A 7 2.87 -0.25 19.56
C ALA A 7 2.30 1.14 19.80
N ASN A 8 2.85 1.84 20.77
CA ASN A 8 2.49 3.23 21.07
C ASN A 8 3.23 4.22 20.16
N ARG A 9 4.27 3.76 19.47
CA ARG A 9 5.10 4.57 18.59
C ARG A 9 5.13 3.97 17.19
N LEU A 10 4.98 4.82 16.20
CA LEU A 10 5.01 4.38 14.80
C LEU A 10 6.39 3.85 14.40
N GLU A 11 7.46 4.37 15.01
CA GLU A 11 8.83 3.93 14.78
C GLU A 11 9.06 2.46 15.16
N ASP A 12 8.41 1.97 16.21
CA ASP A 12 8.50 0.58 16.64
C ASP A 12 7.81 -0.35 15.62
N LEU A 13 6.68 0.07 15.07
CA LEU A 13 6.00 -0.65 13.99
C LEU A 13 6.81 -0.61 12.69
N ALA A 14 7.46 0.50 12.38
CA ALA A 14 8.35 0.62 11.22
C ALA A 14 9.56 -0.30 11.34
N GLU A 15 10.13 -0.44 12.53
CA GLU A 15 11.21 -1.40 12.78
C GLU A 15 10.74 -2.84 12.57
N ARG A 16 9.55 -3.18 13.03
CA ARG A 16 8.98 -4.50 12.80
C ARG A 16 8.75 -4.77 11.30
N LEU A 17 8.16 -3.80 10.60
CA LEU A 17 7.97 -3.88 9.16
C LEU A 17 9.29 -4.08 8.42
N ALA A 18 10.34 -3.34 8.81
CA ALA A 18 11.66 -3.48 8.22
C ALA A 18 12.18 -4.91 8.33
N ARG A 19 12.07 -5.52 9.50
CA ARG A 19 12.48 -6.93 9.70
C ARG A 19 11.66 -7.91 8.86
N ASP A 20 10.36 -7.68 8.73
CA ASP A 20 9.49 -8.56 7.95
C ASP A 20 9.82 -8.45 6.45
N LEU A 21 10.20 -7.26 5.97
CA LEU A 21 10.60 -7.03 4.58
C LEU A 21 12.00 -7.56 4.22
N GLU A 22 12.84 -7.88 5.21
CA GLU A 22 14.13 -8.57 4.96
C GLU A 22 13.94 -9.96 4.37
N ARG A 23 12.77 -10.55 4.58
CA ARG A 23 12.41 -11.88 4.05
C ARG A 23 11.20 -11.75 3.13
N PRO A 24 11.40 -11.27 1.90
CA PRO A 24 10.30 -11.07 0.97
C PRO A 24 9.61 -12.40 0.67
N VAL A 25 8.29 -12.34 0.58
CA VAL A 25 7.46 -13.49 0.21
C VAL A 25 7.26 -13.45 -1.31
N GLY A 26 7.56 -14.56 -1.98
CA GLY A 26 7.36 -14.70 -3.42
C GLY A 26 8.64 -14.51 -4.25
N PRO A 27 8.51 -14.33 -5.58
CA PRO A 27 9.63 -14.13 -6.48
C PRO A 27 10.47 -12.90 -6.11
N VAL A 28 11.78 -12.97 -6.35
CA VAL A 28 12.75 -11.93 -5.93
C VAL A 28 12.39 -10.52 -6.43
N LEU A 29 11.81 -10.41 -7.60
CA LEU A 29 11.42 -9.13 -8.21
C LEU A 29 9.95 -8.76 -8.00
N ALA A 30 9.17 -9.60 -7.31
CA ALA A 30 7.78 -9.28 -7.01
C ALA A 30 7.72 -8.15 -5.98
N PRO A 31 6.93 -7.09 -6.24
CA PRO A 31 6.80 -5.99 -5.29
C PRO A 31 6.12 -6.44 -4.01
N GLN A 32 6.67 -6.04 -2.87
CA GLN A 32 6.02 -6.21 -1.58
C GLN A 32 4.94 -5.14 -1.43
N ILE A 33 3.71 -5.55 -1.17
CA ILE A 33 2.58 -4.64 -1.06
C ILE A 33 2.33 -4.32 0.41
N VAL A 34 2.34 -3.05 0.73
CA VAL A 34 2.07 -2.55 2.08
C VAL A 34 0.94 -1.52 2.02
N ALA A 35 -0.11 -1.78 2.79
CA ALA A 35 -1.20 -0.82 2.94
C ALA A 35 -0.83 0.23 3.98
N VAL A 36 -1.05 1.50 3.65
CA VAL A 36 -0.77 2.65 4.52
C VAL A 36 -1.97 3.56 4.63
N SER A 37 -2.11 4.23 5.76
CA SER A 37 -3.23 5.14 6.01
C SER A 37 -3.19 6.42 5.16
N SER A 38 -2.00 6.84 4.73
CA SER A 38 -1.82 8.02 3.88
C SER A 38 -0.55 7.93 3.06
N GLY A 39 -0.45 8.75 2.00
CA GLY A 39 0.77 8.86 1.20
C GLY A 39 1.96 9.39 2.01
N ALA A 40 1.71 10.28 2.96
CA ALA A 40 2.75 10.82 3.84
C ALA A 40 3.40 9.71 4.70
N VAL A 41 2.61 8.80 5.25
CA VAL A 41 3.11 7.64 6.00
C VAL A 41 3.94 6.74 5.08
N GLY A 42 3.50 6.50 3.85
CA GLY A 42 4.26 5.72 2.87
C GLY A 42 5.62 6.35 2.55
N GLN A 43 5.68 7.67 2.34
CA GLN A 43 6.93 8.38 2.10
C GLN A 43 7.87 8.33 3.31
N TRP A 44 7.33 8.56 4.50
CA TRP A 44 8.11 8.46 5.73
C TRP A 44 8.69 7.05 5.92
N LEU A 45 7.89 6.00 5.71
CA LEU A 45 8.35 4.62 5.78
C LEU A 45 9.43 4.31 4.73
N THR A 46 9.32 4.86 3.52
CA THR A 46 10.35 4.71 2.49
C THR A 46 11.70 5.23 2.97
N LEU A 47 11.71 6.42 3.57
CA LEU A 47 12.93 7.01 4.14
C LEU A 47 13.46 6.20 5.34
N GLU A 48 12.58 5.75 6.19
CA GLU A 48 12.95 4.98 7.38
C GLU A 48 13.53 3.61 7.00
N LEU A 49 12.96 2.92 6.00
CA LEU A 49 13.50 1.68 5.47
C LEU A 49 14.86 1.91 4.78
N ALA A 50 14.99 2.99 4.01
CA ALA A 50 16.26 3.32 3.37
C ALA A 50 17.38 3.61 4.37
N ARG A 51 17.05 4.25 5.49
CA ARG A 51 18.02 4.48 6.58
C ARG A 51 18.50 3.18 7.23
N ARG A 52 17.60 2.19 7.37
CA ARG A 52 17.91 0.91 8.02
C ARG A 52 18.61 -0.07 7.10
N HIS A 53 18.16 -0.17 5.87
CA HIS A 53 18.63 -1.16 4.90
C HIS A 53 19.61 -0.57 3.85
N GLY A 54 19.89 0.73 3.91
CA GLY A 54 20.69 1.44 2.91
C GLY A 54 19.93 1.75 1.61
N ILE A 55 18.87 1.00 1.31
CA ILE A 55 18.02 1.18 0.13
C ILE A 55 16.59 0.78 0.48
N SER A 56 15.61 1.49 -0.06
CA SER A 56 14.21 1.08 -0.05
C SER A 56 13.73 0.93 -1.50
N ALA A 57 13.63 -0.29 -1.95
CA ALA A 57 13.20 -0.62 -3.29
C ALA A 57 12.18 -1.76 -3.24
N ASN A 58 11.40 -1.88 -4.32
CA ASN A 58 10.47 -2.99 -4.51
C ASN A 58 9.34 -3.07 -3.46
N VAL A 59 9.00 -1.95 -2.82
CA VAL A 59 7.84 -1.83 -1.94
C VAL A 59 6.79 -0.95 -2.61
N GLN A 60 5.58 -1.44 -2.70
CA GLN A 60 4.44 -0.70 -3.24
C GLN A 60 3.52 -0.29 -2.10
N TRP A 61 3.43 1.01 -1.87
CA TRP A 61 2.55 1.60 -0.87
C TRP A 61 1.16 1.81 -1.46
N LEU A 62 0.15 1.23 -0.86
CA LEU A 62 -1.24 1.37 -1.30
C LEU A 62 -2.12 1.90 -0.18
N LEU A 63 -3.03 2.79 -0.53
CA LEU A 63 -4.15 3.13 0.35
C LEU A 63 -5.12 1.94 0.43
N PRO A 64 -5.83 1.74 1.56
CA PRO A 64 -6.71 0.58 1.75
C PRO A 64 -7.74 0.38 0.63
N ALA A 65 -8.33 1.45 0.13
CA ALA A 65 -9.29 1.37 -0.97
C ALA A 65 -8.64 0.84 -2.28
N ARG A 66 -7.41 1.25 -2.58
CA ARG A 66 -6.68 0.74 -3.75
C ARG A 66 -6.27 -0.71 -3.59
N LEU A 67 -5.91 -1.10 -2.38
CA LEU A 67 -5.60 -2.51 -2.06
C LEU A 67 -6.82 -3.39 -2.27
N LEU A 68 -7.99 -3.00 -1.72
CA LEU A 68 -9.24 -3.74 -1.91
C LEU A 68 -9.62 -3.85 -3.39
N TRP A 69 -9.49 -2.76 -4.15
CA TRP A 69 -9.78 -2.78 -5.58
C TRP A 69 -8.87 -3.72 -6.35
N ARG A 70 -7.60 -3.78 -5.97
CA ARG A 70 -6.63 -4.71 -6.53
C ARG A 70 -7.02 -6.16 -6.24
N VAL A 71 -7.35 -6.47 -4.98
CA VAL A 71 -7.79 -7.81 -4.58
C VAL A 71 -9.05 -8.22 -5.35
N PHE A 72 -10.02 -7.32 -5.49
CA PHE A 72 -11.23 -7.61 -6.26
C PHE A 72 -10.91 -7.95 -7.72
N ARG A 73 -10.01 -7.23 -8.36
CA ARG A 73 -9.60 -7.53 -9.75
C ARG A 73 -8.84 -8.83 -9.89
N ASP A 74 -8.07 -9.20 -8.87
CA ASP A 74 -7.28 -10.44 -8.88
C ASP A 74 -8.19 -11.67 -8.65
N VAL A 75 -9.30 -11.51 -7.94
CA VAL A 75 -10.22 -12.59 -7.57
C VAL A 75 -11.44 -12.66 -8.48
N LEU A 76 -11.96 -11.52 -8.94
CA LEU A 76 -13.17 -11.42 -9.75
C LEU A 76 -12.80 -11.03 -11.19
N SER A 77 -13.29 -11.81 -12.15
CA SER A 77 -12.98 -11.63 -13.58
C SER A 77 -13.71 -10.45 -14.25
N ASP A 78 -14.79 -9.98 -13.65
CA ASP A 78 -15.71 -8.98 -14.22
C ASP A 78 -15.53 -7.57 -13.64
N VAL A 79 -14.53 -7.37 -12.78
CA VAL A 79 -14.25 -6.04 -12.19
C VAL A 79 -13.57 -5.13 -13.22
N PRO A 80 -14.11 -3.92 -13.47
CA PRO A 80 -13.51 -2.98 -14.42
C PRO A 80 -12.08 -2.57 -14.02
N LYS A 81 -11.24 -2.33 -15.03
CA LYS A 81 -9.86 -1.85 -14.80
C LYS A 81 -9.81 -0.48 -14.12
N ALA A 82 -10.78 0.38 -14.41
CA ALA A 82 -10.90 1.72 -13.82
C ALA A 82 -12.02 1.75 -12.77
N ASN A 83 -11.74 2.33 -11.61
CA ASN A 83 -12.76 2.56 -10.60
C ASN A 83 -13.65 3.75 -11.01
N ALA A 84 -14.92 3.46 -11.28
CA ALA A 84 -15.91 4.49 -11.62
C ALA A 84 -16.16 5.52 -10.51
N PHE A 85 -15.72 5.25 -9.30
CA PHE A 85 -15.83 6.10 -8.12
C PHE A 85 -14.47 6.68 -7.67
N SER A 86 -13.46 6.67 -8.52
CA SER A 86 -12.22 7.38 -8.23
C SER A 86 -12.47 8.89 -8.12
N ALA A 87 -11.66 9.59 -7.33
CA ALA A 87 -11.83 11.03 -7.12
C ALA A 87 -11.85 11.82 -8.43
N GLU A 88 -11.03 11.42 -9.40
CA GLU A 88 -10.98 12.04 -10.72
C GLU A 88 -12.30 11.87 -11.50
N VAL A 89 -12.82 10.64 -11.55
CA VAL A 89 -14.09 10.35 -12.25
C VAL A 89 -15.26 11.03 -11.54
N LEU A 90 -15.28 11.02 -10.21
CA LEU A 90 -16.32 11.69 -9.43
C LEU A 90 -16.31 13.21 -9.64
N ALA A 91 -15.14 13.83 -9.71
CA ALA A 91 -15.02 15.28 -9.98
C ALA A 91 -15.70 15.65 -11.31
N TRP A 92 -15.43 14.88 -12.37
CA TRP A 92 -16.06 15.12 -13.66
C TRP A 92 -17.57 14.84 -13.68
N ARG A 93 -18.02 13.81 -12.95
CA ARG A 93 -19.44 13.51 -12.81
C ARG A 93 -20.19 14.59 -12.03
N VAL A 94 -19.61 15.10 -10.96
CA VAL A 94 -20.19 16.20 -10.19
C VAL A 94 -20.26 17.45 -11.05
N LEU A 95 -19.20 17.78 -11.78
CA LEU A 95 -19.21 18.93 -12.69
C LEU A 95 -20.29 18.83 -13.78
N ALA A 96 -20.54 17.65 -14.30
CA ALA A 96 -21.57 17.42 -15.32
C ALA A 96 -23.01 17.60 -14.79
N VAL A 97 -23.22 17.49 -13.49
CA VAL A 97 -24.54 17.66 -12.83
C VAL A 97 -24.78 19.12 -12.39
N LEU A 98 -23.71 19.86 -12.16
CA LEU A 98 -23.79 21.29 -11.82
C LEU A 98 -24.15 22.13 -13.04
#